data_79b56f688723f18e47764a3f27a5de09
#
_entry.id   79b56f688723f18e47764a3f27a5de09
#
_cell.length_a   1.000
_cell.length_b   1.000
_cell.length_c   1.000
_cell.angle_alpha   90.00
_cell.angle_beta   90.00
_cell.angle_gamma   90.00
#
_symmetry.space_group_name_H-M   'P 1'
#
loop_
_entity.id
_entity.type
_entity.pdbx_description
1 polymer ?
#
loop_
_entity_poly.entity_id
_entity_poly.type
_entity_poly.pdbx_seq_one_letter_code
_entity_poly.pdbx_strand_id
1 'polypeptide(L)'
;MFIKLTFLLLFLLNFNAYSHDFPQSQAIDGYDCKKASEINLTDQCRKSRKWTEPYDGVLYDCHIHPNHTKNIDKYIEELNFNKYEFIVVADTPNGYKKILKGNEKHKKRLKKISKMYNSRVLCGGHVLGFIEKGRFDLAREYLNEAISDIEAGECVGFGELGIQHFDKSCDNEELLSTVGRQSELILDKNNEIFLEMYDYANKNKLLMDIHYEPARCQENPKTNESVDYFKEVCSKYPNIIFSLAHTGMITSKKLDELMTSCPNIYSSIKPIMKPSGWVNLEPPNNISNEFFEDWALLFEKYPDRFYLGSDWKENHRYYDISLTEHTDNLRHLIGSLNKQVQDDIAINSCKNLFDIE
;
A
#
# COMPACT_ATOMS: atom_id res chain seq x y z
N MET A 1 47.75 14.08 53.07
CA MET A 1 47.13 14.96 52.08
C MET A 1 47.12 14.21 50.77
N PHE A 2 46.04 13.43 50.50
CA PHE A 2 45.94 12.56 49.34
C PHE A 2 44.99 13.23 48.32
N ILE A 3 45.53 13.58 47.18
CA ILE A 3 44.79 14.11 46.01
C ILE A 3 44.22 12.91 45.30
N LYS A 4 42.87 12.73 45.28
CA LYS A 4 42.19 11.77 44.48
C LYS A 4 42.04 12.37 43.07
N LEU A 5 42.75 11.78 42.11
CA LEU A 5 42.61 12.03 40.70
C LEU A 5 41.43 11.18 40.17
N THR A 6 40.31 11.82 39.88
CA THR A 6 39.14 11.14 39.29
C THR A 6 39.35 11.12 37.77
N PHE A 7 39.65 9.95 37.24
CA PHE A 7 39.65 9.75 35.77
C PHE A 7 38.19 9.70 35.26
N LEU A 8 37.83 10.74 34.56
CA LEU A 8 36.57 10.77 33.81
C LEU A 8 36.79 10.01 32.50
N LEU A 9 36.41 8.73 32.47
CA LEU A 9 36.36 7.95 31.22
C LEU A 9 35.18 8.43 30.39
N LEU A 10 35.45 9.28 29.40
CA LEU A 10 34.51 9.55 28.31
C LEU A 10 34.42 8.28 27.46
N PHE A 11 33.39 7.48 27.67
CA PHE A 11 32.94 6.51 26.70
C PHE A 11 32.29 7.29 25.53
N LEU A 12 33.10 7.59 24.53
CA LEU A 12 32.60 7.89 23.20
C LEU A 12 31.98 6.60 22.66
N LEU A 13 30.71 6.43 22.90
CA LEU A 13 29.89 5.49 22.14
C LEU A 13 29.90 5.97 20.68
N ASN A 14 30.82 5.43 19.90
CA ASN A 14 30.69 5.42 18.46
C ASN A 14 29.40 4.66 18.13
N PHE A 15 28.30 5.37 18.01
CA PHE A 15 27.17 4.92 17.20
C PHE A 15 27.68 4.86 15.76
N ASN A 16 28.31 3.76 15.40
CA ASN A 16 28.32 3.35 14.01
C ASN A 16 26.85 3.11 13.67
N ALA A 17 26.18 4.14 13.13
CA ALA A 17 25.05 3.92 12.28
C ALA A 17 25.55 2.94 11.20
N TYR A 18 25.17 1.69 11.33
CA TYR A 18 25.24 0.75 10.23
C TYR A 18 24.25 1.30 9.18
N SER A 19 24.74 2.27 8.38
CA SER A 19 24.26 2.37 7.03
C SER A 19 24.64 1.01 6.43
N HIS A 20 23.66 0.14 6.21
CA HIS A 20 23.87 -0.92 5.26
C HIS A 20 24.20 -0.21 3.95
N ASP A 21 25.48 -0.12 3.64
CA ASP A 21 25.97 0.20 2.32
C ASP A 21 25.48 -0.91 1.40
N PHE A 22 24.22 -0.80 0.95
CA PHE A 22 23.93 -1.29 -0.38
C PHE A 22 24.97 -0.62 -1.29
N PRO A 23 25.65 -1.36 -2.15
CA PRO A 23 26.66 -0.78 -2.99
C PRO A 23 26.05 0.46 -3.62
N GLN A 24 26.54 1.65 -3.20
CA GLN A 24 26.19 2.89 -3.86
C GLN A 24 26.38 2.60 -5.32
N SER A 25 25.31 2.73 -6.10
CA SER A 25 25.38 2.56 -7.54
C SER A 25 26.37 3.59 -8.06
N GLN A 26 27.65 3.19 -8.14
CA GLN A 26 28.57 3.90 -8.99
C GLN A 26 27.96 3.76 -10.38
N ALA A 27 27.52 4.87 -10.94
CA ALA A 27 27.17 4.92 -12.35
C ALA A 27 28.34 4.31 -13.10
N ILE A 28 28.19 3.09 -13.57
CA ILE A 28 29.20 2.41 -14.35
C ILE A 28 29.09 3.06 -15.72
N ASP A 29 29.96 4.03 -15.99
CA ASP A 29 30.12 4.63 -17.30
C ASP A 29 30.23 3.51 -18.34
N GLY A 30 29.22 3.41 -19.21
CA GLY A 30 29.16 2.44 -20.29
C GLY A 30 28.18 1.29 -20.12
N TYR A 31 27.30 1.30 -19.12
CA TYR A 31 26.25 0.28 -18.98
C TYR A 31 25.15 0.47 -20.04
N ASP A 32 24.89 -0.58 -20.84
CA ASP A 32 23.82 -0.55 -21.85
C ASP A 32 22.46 -0.71 -21.16
N CYS A 33 21.80 0.43 -20.90
CA CYS A 33 20.48 0.46 -20.24
C CYS A 33 19.38 -0.27 -21.00
N LYS A 34 19.56 -0.58 -22.29
CA LYS A 34 18.64 -1.47 -23.02
C LYS A 34 18.77 -2.93 -22.59
N LYS A 35 19.99 -3.36 -22.24
CA LYS A 35 20.22 -4.70 -21.69
C LYS A 35 19.82 -4.81 -20.22
N ALA A 36 19.94 -3.74 -19.45
CA ALA A 36 19.55 -3.70 -18.05
C ALA A 36 18.02 -3.93 -17.86
N SER A 37 17.20 -3.46 -18.79
CA SER A 37 15.74 -3.71 -18.78
C SER A 37 15.35 -5.18 -18.99
N GLU A 38 16.24 -5.97 -19.58
CA GLU A 38 16.05 -7.41 -19.80
C GLU A 38 16.45 -8.27 -18.59
N ILE A 39 17.22 -7.70 -17.64
CA ILE A 39 17.85 -8.46 -16.55
C ILE A 39 17.47 -7.92 -15.15
N ASN A 40 16.44 -7.13 -15.00
CA ASN A 40 16.00 -6.53 -13.72
C ASN A 40 17.06 -5.72 -12.94
N LEU A 41 18.12 -5.23 -13.57
CA LEU A 41 19.10 -4.30 -13.00
C LEU A 41 18.71 -2.84 -13.28
N THR A 42 17.44 -2.51 -13.12
CA THR A 42 16.82 -1.33 -13.70
C THR A 42 17.12 -0.03 -12.97
N ASP A 43 17.35 -0.07 -11.67
CA ASP A 43 17.46 1.16 -10.87
C ASP A 43 18.69 2.03 -11.22
N GLN A 44 19.77 1.44 -11.71
CA GLN A 44 20.98 2.18 -12.09
C GLN A 44 20.83 3.02 -13.38
N CYS A 45 19.83 2.67 -14.20
CA CYS A 45 19.58 3.33 -15.49
C CYS A 45 18.32 4.20 -15.50
N ARG A 46 17.54 4.20 -14.42
CA ARG A 46 16.32 4.99 -14.35
C ARG A 46 16.64 6.45 -14.07
N LYS A 47 16.01 7.35 -14.82
CA LYS A 47 16.07 8.76 -14.49
C LYS A 47 15.32 9.01 -13.19
N SER A 48 15.95 9.76 -12.29
CA SER A 48 15.34 10.19 -11.04
C SER A 48 14.96 11.66 -11.14
N ARG A 49 13.80 11.98 -10.62
CA ARG A 49 13.35 13.35 -10.35
C ARG A 49 13.68 13.65 -8.89
N LYS A 50 14.51 14.67 -8.66
CA LYS A 50 14.85 15.11 -7.29
C LYS A 50 13.60 15.63 -6.59
N TRP A 51 13.50 15.35 -5.31
CA TRP A 51 12.49 15.96 -4.48
C TRP A 51 12.65 17.49 -4.45
N THR A 52 11.52 18.15 -4.63
CA THR A 52 11.40 19.60 -4.54
C THR A 52 10.78 19.98 -3.19
N GLU A 53 10.28 21.21 -3.06
CA GLU A 53 9.51 21.63 -1.89
C GLU A 53 8.33 20.68 -1.67
N PRO A 54 8.10 20.25 -0.41
CA PRO A 54 7.00 19.35 -0.11
C PRO A 54 5.65 20.01 -0.37
N TYR A 55 4.67 19.22 -0.78
CA TYR A 55 3.29 19.68 -0.86
C TYR A 55 2.78 20.10 0.52
N ASP A 56 2.25 21.30 0.66
CA ASP A 56 1.84 21.92 1.93
C ASP A 56 0.32 21.90 2.17
N GLY A 57 -0.47 21.46 1.17
CA GLY A 57 -1.92 21.35 1.25
C GLY A 57 -2.40 20.25 2.19
N VAL A 58 -3.71 20.08 2.25
CA VAL A 58 -4.36 18.99 2.98
C VAL A 58 -4.21 17.67 2.24
N LEU A 59 -4.36 16.56 2.93
CA LEU A 59 -4.22 15.22 2.38
C LEU A 59 -5.49 14.40 2.59
N TYR A 60 -5.85 13.63 1.58
CA TYR A 60 -6.89 12.60 1.63
C TYR A 60 -6.19 11.24 1.45
N ASP A 61 -6.21 10.40 2.48
CA ASP A 61 -5.58 9.07 2.45
C ASP A 61 -6.64 8.00 2.21
N CYS A 62 -6.70 7.52 0.99
CA CYS A 62 -7.73 6.59 0.56
C CYS A 62 -7.35 5.11 0.66
N HIS A 63 -6.29 4.79 1.42
CA HIS A 63 -5.94 3.42 1.77
C HIS A 63 -5.08 3.38 3.04
N ILE A 64 -5.71 3.18 4.22
CA ILE A 64 -5.03 3.18 5.52
C ILE A 64 -5.58 2.09 6.46
N HIS A 65 -4.75 1.58 7.38
CA HIS A 65 -5.10 0.47 8.28
C HIS A 65 -5.01 0.83 9.76
N PRO A 66 -5.92 1.63 10.30
CA PRO A 66 -5.89 2.05 11.69
C PRO A 66 -6.28 0.96 12.70
N ASN A 67 -6.67 -0.22 12.23
CA ASN A 67 -7.06 -1.36 13.05
C ASN A 67 -5.96 -1.88 13.99
N HIS A 68 -4.72 -1.46 13.78
CA HIS A 68 -3.58 -1.76 14.64
C HIS A 68 -3.35 -0.73 15.74
N THR A 69 -3.99 0.45 15.67
CA THR A 69 -3.79 1.51 16.65
C THR A 69 -4.26 1.10 18.05
N LYS A 70 -3.48 1.42 19.06
CA LYS A 70 -3.82 1.16 20.48
C LYS A 70 -4.62 2.31 21.08
N ASN A 71 -4.32 3.53 20.67
CA ASN A 71 -4.95 4.75 21.16
C ASN A 71 -5.54 5.54 19.97
N ILE A 72 -6.87 5.42 19.79
CA ILE A 72 -7.58 6.07 18.68
C ILE A 72 -7.53 7.58 18.79
N ASP A 73 -7.65 8.13 19.98
CA ASP A 73 -7.68 9.59 20.18
C ASP A 73 -6.32 10.20 19.76
N LYS A 74 -5.21 9.60 20.21
CA LYS A 74 -3.87 10.00 19.78
C LYS A 74 -3.67 9.86 18.28
N TYR A 75 -4.19 8.79 17.69
CA TYR A 75 -4.10 8.58 16.24
C TYR A 75 -4.83 9.68 15.46
N ILE A 76 -6.01 10.09 15.92
CA ILE A 76 -6.75 11.21 15.33
C ILE A 76 -6.01 12.54 15.50
N GLU A 77 -5.38 12.78 16.66
CA GLU A 77 -4.53 13.96 16.87
C GLU A 77 -3.35 13.97 15.86
N GLU A 78 -2.72 12.83 15.62
CA GLU A 78 -1.64 12.70 14.64
C GLU A 78 -2.13 12.94 13.20
N LEU A 79 -3.32 12.45 12.82
CA LEU A 79 -3.93 12.73 11.52
C LEU A 79 -4.15 14.24 11.34
N ASN A 80 -4.76 14.90 12.34
CA ASN A 80 -5.02 16.33 12.30
C ASN A 80 -3.71 17.15 12.23
N PHE A 81 -2.70 16.78 13.03
CA PHE A 81 -1.39 17.41 13.02
C PHE A 81 -0.74 17.36 11.63
N ASN A 82 -0.90 16.25 10.92
CA ASN A 82 -0.36 16.03 9.58
C ASN A 82 -1.28 16.56 8.45
N LYS A 83 -2.36 17.29 8.80
CA LYS A 83 -3.34 17.86 7.86
C LYS A 83 -4.04 16.83 6.98
N TYR A 84 -4.30 15.64 7.49
CA TYR A 84 -5.27 14.77 6.84
C TYR A 84 -6.67 15.32 7.11
N GLU A 85 -7.52 15.39 6.11
CA GLU A 85 -8.91 15.82 6.24
C GLU A 85 -9.90 14.68 6.02
N PHE A 86 -9.43 13.62 5.37
CA PHE A 86 -10.24 12.47 5.06
C PHE A 86 -9.39 11.20 4.98
N ILE A 87 -9.96 10.07 5.39
CA ILE A 87 -9.31 8.76 5.26
C ILE A 87 -10.30 7.68 4.81
N VAL A 88 -9.83 6.71 4.02
CA VAL A 88 -10.54 5.46 3.77
C VAL A 88 -9.86 4.34 4.54
N VAL A 89 -10.62 3.73 5.42
CA VAL A 89 -10.10 2.71 6.32
C VAL A 89 -10.51 1.31 5.86
N ALA A 90 -9.58 0.38 5.90
CA ALA A 90 -9.80 -1.02 5.59
C ALA A 90 -9.10 -1.94 6.59
N ASP A 91 -9.59 -3.18 6.70
CA ASP A 91 -8.84 -4.23 7.38
C ASP A 91 -7.74 -4.77 6.46
N THR A 92 -6.65 -5.23 7.07
CA THR A 92 -5.58 -5.89 6.29
C THR A 92 -6.03 -7.27 5.81
N PRO A 93 -5.57 -7.74 4.63
CA PRO A 93 -5.95 -9.05 4.08
C PRO A 93 -5.72 -10.22 5.06
N ASN A 94 -4.72 -10.12 5.91
CA ASN A 94 -4.36 -11.13 6.92
C ASN A 94 -5.15 -11.03 8.25
N GLY A 95 -6.07 -10.09 8.38
CA GLY A 95 -6.87 -9.88 9.60
C GLY A 95 -7.73 -11.09 10.01
N TYR A 96 -8.17 -11.91 9.03
CA TYR A 96 -8.94 -13.13 9.28
C TYR A 96 -8.30 -14.08 10.30
N LYS A 97 -6.95 -14.11 10.40
CA LYS A 97 -6.24 -14.94 11.39
C LYS A 97 -6.56 -14.57 12.82
N LYS A 98 -6.82 -13.29 13.08
CA LYS A 98 -7.20 -12.82 14.41
C LYS A 98 -8.64 -13.21 14.73
N ILE A 99 -9.52 -13.18 13.73
CA ILE A 99 -10.90 -13.62 13.84
C ILE A 99 -10.97 -15.12 14.14
N LEU A 100 -10.21 -15.95 13.43
CA LEU A 100 -10.10 -17.39 13.70
C LEU A 100 -9.65 -17.70 15.13
N LYS A 101 -9.00 -16.74 15.80
CA LYS A 101 -8.60 -16.82 17.23
C LYS A 101 -9.62 -16.17 18.16
N GLY A 102 -10.82 -15.83 17.70
CA GLY A 102 -11.88 -15.19 18.48
C GLY A 102 -11.62 -13.71 18.80
N ASN A 103 -10.75 -13.04 18.05
CA ASN A 103 -10.43 -11.64 18.29
C ASN A 103 -11.05 -10.72 17.22
N GLU A 104 -12.25 -10.22 17.49
CA GLU A 104 -13.00 -9.30 16.64
C GLU A 104 -12.76 -7.81 16.95
N LYS A 105 -11.75 -7.49 17.76
CA LYS A 105 -11.49 -6.09 18.16
C LYS A 105 -11.19 -5.16 17.00
N HIS A 106 -10.72 -5.67 15.88
CA HIS A 106 -10.45 -4.88 14.66
C HIS A 106 -11.70 -4.19 14.15
N LYS A 107 -12.75 -4.96 13.89
CA LYS A 107 -14.03 -4.47 13.38
C LYS A 107 -14.59 -3.35 14.25
N LYS A 108 -14.55 -3.54 15.58
CA LYS A 108 -14.97 -2.50 16.54
C LYS A 108 -14.13 -1.24 16.44
N ARG A 109 -12.82 -1.36 16.16
CA ARG A 109 -11.92 -0.21 15.99
C ARG A 109 -12.22 0.57 14.71
N LEU A 110 -12.38 -0.11 13.57
CA LEU A 110 -12.74 0.55 12.31
C LEU A 110 -14.05 1.33 12.46
N LYS A 111 -15.09 0.68 12.99
CA LYS A 111 -16.38 1.35 13.28
C LYS A 111 -16.25 2.51 14.28
N LYS A 112 -15.33 2.44 15.24
CA LYS A 112 -15.07 3.55 16.17
C LYS A 112 -14.39 4.71 15.47
N ILE A 113 -13.36 4.47 14.68
CA ILE A 113 -12.64 5.50 13.95
C ILE A 113 -13.54 6.20 12.95
N SER A 114 -14.36 5.45 12.20
CA SER A 114 -15.29 6.02 11.23
C SER A 114 -16.36 6.95 11.84
N LYS A 115 -16.63 6.79 13.14
CA LYS A 115 -17.54 7.70 13.88
C LYS A 115 -16.85 8.94 14.44
N MET A 116 -15.53 8.90 14.61
CA MET A 116 -14.75 9.96 15.24
C MET A 116 -13.99 10.82 14.25
N TYR A 117 -13.82 10.35 13.02
CA TYR A 117 -13.07 11.04 11.99
C TYR A 117 -13.81 11.04 10.65
N ASN A 118 -13.57 12.06 9.83
CA ASN A 118 -14.13 12.11 8.47
C ASN A 118 -13.54 10.97 7.63
N SER A 119 -14.33 9.95 7.40
CA SER A 119 -13.83 8.70 6.80
C SER A 119 -14.90 7.91 6.07
N ARG A 120 -14.43 6.96 5.24
CA ARG A 120 -15.24 5.86 4.69
C ARG A 120 -14.61 4.53 5.09
N VAL A 121 -15.38 3.47 5.03
CA VAL A 121 -14.96 2.10 5.39
C VAL A 121 -15.10 1.20 4.18
N LEU A 122 -14.06 0.37 3.93
CA LEU A 122 -14.12 -0.76 3.02
C LEU A 122 -14.31 -2.04 3.84
N CYS A 123 -15.25 -2.88 3.42
CA CYS A 123 -15.63 -4.11 4.11
C CYS A 123 -15.19 -5.36 3.34
N GLY A 124 -15.33 -6.52 3.96
CA GLY A 124 -15.14 -7.82 3.30
C GLY A 124 -13.68 -8.23 3.06
N GLY A 125 -12.69 -7.47 3.51
CA GLY A 125 -11.27 -7.79 3.31
C GLY A 125 -10.84 -9.16 3.83
N HIS A 126 -11.58 -9.73 4.79
CA HIS A 126 -11.27 -11.04 5.38
C HIS A 126 -11.85 -12.23 4.61
N VAL A 127 -12.83 -12.02 3.73
CA VAL A 127 -13.54 -13.08 2.99
C VAL A 127 -12.56 -13.97 2.25
N LEU A 128 -11.61 -13.37 1.52
CA LEU A 128 -10.64 -14.11 0.71
C LEU A 128 -9.70 -14.97 1.57
N GLY A 129 -9.34 -14.50 2.75
CA GLY A 129 -8.54 -15.27 3.70
C GLY A 129 -9.27 -16.50 4.24
N PHE A 130 -10.59 -16.45 4.43
CA PHE A 130 -11.39 -17.61 4.82
C PHE A 130 -11.52 -18.61 3.66
N ILE A 131 -11.72 -18.13 2.43
CA ILE A 131 -11.74 -18.98 1.23
C ILE A 131 -10.43 -19.75 1.11
N GLU A 132 -9.30 -19.07 1.21
CA GLU A 132 -7.97 -19.71 1.11
C GLU A 132 -7.73 -20.76 2.19
N LYS A 133 -8.34 -20.62 3.37
CA LYS A 133 -8.27 -21.62 4.46
C LYS A 133 -9.36 -22.70 4.38
N GLY A 134 -10.16 -22.74 3.32
CA GLY A 134 -11.25 -23.70 3.17
C GLY A 134 -12.41 -23.50 4.16
N ARG A 135 -12.50 -22.31 4.79
CA ARG A 135 -13.56 -21.96 5.72
C ARG A 135 -14.68 -21.23 4.98
N PHE A 136 -15.31 -21.94 4.05
CA PHE A 136 -16.38 -21.42 3.19
C PHE A 136 -17.62 -20.98 3.98
N ASP A 137 -17.88 -21.62 5.11
CA ASP A 137 -18.90 -21.20 6.08
C ASP A 137 -18.72 -19.76 6.54
N LEU A 138 -17.51 -19.44 7.05
CA LEU A 138 -17.14 -18.10 7.48
C LEU A 138 -17.04 -17.13 6.30
N ALA A 139 -16.51 -17.57 5.16
CA ALA A 139 -16.41 -16.73 3.98
C ALA A 139 -17.79 -16.20 3.57
N ARG A 140 -18.83 -17.06 3.54
CA ARG A 140 -20.21 -16.64 3.23
C ARG A 140 -20.81 -15.76 4.32
N GLU A 141 -20.59 -16.09 5.59
CA GLU A 141 -21.07 -15.27 6.70
C GLU A 141 -20.52 -13.84 6.59
N TYR A 142 -19.19 -13.69 6.41
CA TYR A 142 -18.53 -12.40 6.31
C TYR A 142 -18.84 -11.64 5.01
N LEU A 143 -19.08 -12.36 3.89
CA LEU A 143 -19.55 -11.74 2.66
C LEU A 143 -20.97 -11.15 2.85
N ASN A 144 -21.89 -11.93 3.42
CA ASN A 144 -23.26 -11.47 3.69
C ASN A 144 -23.27 -10.27 4.65
N GLU A 145 -22.41 -10.28 5.67
CA GLU A 145 -22.25 -9.16 6.58
C GLU A 145 -21.74 -7.91 5.85
N ALA A 146 -20.69 -8.07 5.01
CA ALA A 146 -20.14 -6.96 4.22
C ALA A 146 -21.19 -6.37 3.25
N ILE A 147 -22.00 -7.22 2.61
CA ILE A 147 -23.10 -6.80 1.76
C ILE A 147 -24.13 -6.01 2.57
N SER A 148 -24.53 -6.52 3.75
CA SER A 148 -25.46 -5.83 4.63
C SER A 148 -24.93 -4.47 5.11
N ASP A 149 -23.65 -4.39 5.46
CA ASP A 149 -23.00 -3.13 5.88
C ASP A 149 -22.94 -2.12 4.69
N ILE A 150 -22.74 -2.61 3.44
CA ILE A 150 -22.80 -1.77 2.22
C ILE A 150 -24.23 -1.26 1.97
N GLU A 151 -25.23 -2.13 2.05
CA GLU A 151 -26.64 -1.77 1.87
C GLU A 151 -27.13 -0.78 2.95
N ALA A 152 -26.57 -0.87 4.15
CA ALA A 152 -26.82 0.07 5.25
C ALA A 152 -26.06 1.40 5.12
N GLY A 153 -25.15 1.54 4.12
CA GLY A 153 -24.29 2.71 3.95
C GLY A 153 -23.16 2.82 4.98
N GLU A 154 -22.89 1.75 5.74
CA GLU A 154 -21.77 1.70 6.69
C GLU A 154 -20.44 1.46 5.97
N CYS A 155 -20.48 0.84 4.78
CA CYS A 155 -19.32 0.60 3.92
C CYS A 155 -19.57 1.09 2.49
N VAL A 156 -18.52 1.52 1.80
CA VAL A 156 -18.61 2.08 0.44
C VAL A 156 -18.08 1.12 -0.65
N GLY A 157 -17.63 -0.05 -0.28
CA GLY A 157 -17.08 -1.05 -1.20
C GLY A 157 -16.39 -2.17 -0.46
N PHE A 158 -15.67 -3.01 -1.22
CA PHE A 158 -14.91 -4.13 -0.68
C PHE A 158 -13.42 -3.81 -0.61
N GLY A 159 -12.74 -4.18 0.49
CA GLY A 159 -11.27 -4.02 0.62
C GLY A 159 -10.74 -4.07 2.06
N GLU A 160 -9.45 -4.18 2.24
CA GLU A 160 -8.44 -4.56 1.25
C GLU A 160 -8.54 -6.07 0.94
N LEU A 161 -8.72 -6.41 -0.32
CA LEU A 161 -8.88 -7.80 -0.77
C LEU A 161 -7.52 -8.38 -1.18
N GLY A 162 -6.96 -9.29 -0.38
CA GLY A 162 -5.73 -9.99 -0.73
C GLY A 162 -5.99 -11.15 -1.69
N ILE A 163 -5.82 -10.96 -2.99
CA ILE A 163 -5.89 -12.04 -3.98
C ILE A 163 -4.61 -12.86 -3.96
N GLN A 164 -3.47 -12.18 -3.89
CA GLN A 164 -2.15 -12.79 -3.80
C GLN A 164 -1.26 -11.98 -2.88
N HIS A 165 -0.78 -12.63 -1.82
CA HIS A 165 0.08 -12.01 -0.83
C HIS A 165 1.13 -13.02 -0.40
N PHE A 166 2.41 -12.68 -0.54
CA PHE A 166 3.53 -13.57 -0.23
C PHE A 166 4.23 -13.23 1.10
N ASP A 167 5.01 -14.17 1.59
CA ASP A 167 5.92 -13.94 2.70
C ASP A 167 7.05 -13.00 2.26
N LYS A 168 7.24 -11.91 2.99
CA LYS A 168 8.22 -10.87 2.69
C LYS A 168 9.56 -11.09 3.39
N SER A 169 9.67 -12.11 4.22
CA SER A 169 10.93 -12.43 4.91
C SER A 169 12.00 -12.96 3.97
N CYS A 170 11.59 -13.56 2.85
CA CYS A 170 12.47 -14.01 1.77
C CYS A 170 13.63 -14.90 2.23
N ASP A 171 13.44 -15.67 3.30
CA ASP A 171 14.48 -16.43 3.98
C ASP A 171 15.68 -15.58 4.46
N ASN A 172 15.52 -14.27 4.56
CA ASN A 172 16.49 -13.37 5.16
C ASN A 172 16.44 -13.54 6.69
N GLU A 173 17.54 -13.96 7.31
CA GLU A 173 17.59 -14.24 8.76
C GLU A 173 17.28 -13.01 9.60
N GLU A 174 17.69 -11.81 9.21
CA GLU A 174 17.40 -10.57 9.91
C GLU A 174 15.90 -10.25 9.85
N LEU A 175 15.27 -10.34 8.68
CA LEU A 175 13.83 -10.15 8.53
C LEU A 175 13.04 -11.24 9.26
N LEU A 176 13.48 -12.51 9.20
CA LEU A 176 12.86 -13.61 9.94
C LEU A 176 12.92 -13.38 11.44
N SER A 177 14.03 -12.83 11.96
CA SER A 177 14.18 -12.55 13.39
C SER A 177 13.31 -11.39 13.87
N THR A 178 13.10 -10.37 13.04
CA THR A 178 12.35 -9.15 13.38
C THR A 178 10.85 -9.26 13.08
N VAL A 179 10.50 -9.86 11.96
CA VAL A 179 9.13 -9.88 11.43
C VAL A 179 8.48 -11.26 11.55
N GLY A 180 9.29 -12.32 11.51
CA GLY A 180 8.85 -13.70 11.42
C GLY A 180 8.27 -14.02 10.02
N ARG A 181 8.02 -15.30 9.76
CA ARG A 181 7.34 -15.72 8.53
C ARG A 181 5.92 -15.20 8.47
N GLN A 182 5.57 -14.56 7.37
CA GLN A 182 4.20 -14.20 7.08
C GLN A 182 3.49 -15.37 6.39
N SER A 183 2.21 -15.50 6.62
CA SER A 183 1.44 -16.47 5.85
C SER A 183 1.19 -15.93 4.46
N GLU A 184 1.42 -16.77 3.52
CA GLU A 184 1.02 -16.51 2.14
C GLU A 184 -0.49 -16.68 2.00
N LEU A 185 -1.05 -15.95 1.07
CA LEU A 185 -2.42 -16.04 0.61
C LEU A 185 -2.37 -16.10 -0.91
N ILE A 186 -2.89 -17.17 -1.48
CA ILE A 186 -3.02 -17.35 -2.93
C ILE A 186 -4.45 -17.84 -3.18
N LEU A 187 -5.27 -16.94 -3.66
CA LEU A 187 -6.67 -17.23 -3.87
C LEU A 187 -6.89 -18.03 -5.17
N ASP A 188 -7.76 -19.03 -5.10
CA ASP A 188 -8.37 -19.56 -6.31
C ASP A 188 -9.34 -18.52 -6.91
N LYS A 189 -8.92 -17.91 -8.00
CA LYS A 189 -9.67 -16.83 -8.68
C LYS A 189 -11.01 -17.30 -9.25
N ASN A 190 -11.24 -18.61 -9.36
CA ASN A 190 -12.49 -19.22 -9.83
C ASN A 190 -13.41 -19.65 -8.67
N ASN A 191 -13.04 -19.34 -7.42
CA ASN A 191 -13.88 -19.66 -6.28
C ASN A 191 -15.25 -18.97 -6.38
N GLU A 192 -16.32 -19.73 -6.18
CA GLU A 192 -17.70 -19.25 -6.37
C GLU A 192 -18.07 -18.07 -5.47
N ILE A 193 -17.57 -18.04 -4.22
CA ILE A 193 -17.85 -16.94 -3.28
C ILE A 193 -17.16 -15.65 -3.73
N PHE A 194 -15.95 -15.78 -4.29
CA PHE A 194 -15.23 -14.64 -4.84
C PHE A 194 -15.87 -14.12 -6.12
N LEU A 195 -16.36 -15.01 -6.99
CA LEU A 195 -17.12 -14.61 -8.19
C LEU A 195 -18.45 -13.93 -7.82
N GLU A 196 -19.14 -14.42 -6.79
CA GLU A 196 -20.35 -13.76 -6.24
C GLU A 196 -20.05 -12.34 -5.74
N MET A 197 -18.90 -12.12 -5.10
CA MET A 197 -18.45 -10.79 -4.68
C MET A 197 -18.24 -9.86 -5.90
N TYR A 198 -17.65 -10.34 -6.99
CA TYR A 198 -17.52 -9.59 -8.24
C TYR A 198 -18.88 -9.27 -8.85
N ASP A 199 -19.79 -10.26 -8.94
CA ASP A 199 -21.11 -10.06 -9.51
C ASP A 199 -21.90 -9.01 -8.72
N TYR A 200 -21.85 -9.07 -7.39
CA TYR A 200 -22.49 -8.09 -6.51
C TYR A 200 -21.88 -6.68 -6.69
N ALA A 201 -20.54 -6.58 -6.70
CA ALA A 201 -19.86 -5.32 -6.90
C ALA A 201 -20.16 -4.69 -8.28
N ASN A 202 -20.17 -5.51 -9.34
CA ASN A 202 -20.49 -5.04 -10.69
C ASN A 202 -21.93 -4.55 -10.82
N LYS A 203 -22.87 -5.28 -10.22
CA LYS A 203 -24.30 -4.90 -10.21
C LYS A 203 -24.53 -3.56 -9.50
N ASN A 204 -23.82 -3.32 -8.41
CA ASN A 204 -24.00 -2.16 -7.55
C ASN A 204 -22.98 -1.04 -7.81
N LYS A 205 -22.10 -1.18 -8.83
CA LYS A 205 -21.07 -0.22 -9.22
C LYS A 205 -20.13 0.15 -8.07
N LEU A 206 -19.70 -0.86 -7.33
CA LEU A 206 -18.88 -0.67 -6.13
C LEU A 206 -17.38 -0.61 -6.46
N LEU A 207 -16.65 -0.03 -5.53
CA LEU A 207 -15.20 -0.10 -5.50
C LEU A 207 -14.75 -1.44 -4.90
N MET A 208 -13.72 -2.04 -5.51
CA MET A 208 -12.97 -3.18 -4.97
C MET A 208 -11.49 -2.80 -4.86
N ASP A 209 -11.00 -2.67 -3.64
CA ASP A 209 -9.60 -2.39 -3.37
C ASP A 209 -8.82 -3.69 -3.23
N ILE A 210 -7.84 -3.90 -4.13
CA ILE A 210 -7.22 -5.19 -4.38
C ILE A 210 -5.72 -5.14 -4.16
N HIS A 211 -5.25 -6.02 -3.27
CA HIS A 211 -3.84 -6.32 -3.07
C HIS A 211 -3.46 -7.58 -3.87
N TYR A 212 -2.58 -7.40 -4.84
CA TYR A 212 -2.10 -8.48 -5.70
C TYR A 212 -0.59 -8.37 -5.90
N GLU A 213 0.18 -9.21 -5.24
CA GLU A 213 1.64 -9.27 -5.38
C GLU A 213 2.02 -10.14 -6.58
N PRO A 214 2.70 -9.60 -7.61
CA PRO A 214 3.05 -10.37 -8.81
C PRO A 214 4.26 -11.29 -8.63
N ALA A 215 4.98 -11.15 -7.51
CA ALA A 215 6.21 -11.89 -7.25
C ALA A 215 6.32 -12.33 -5.80
N ARG A 216 6.86 -13.52 -5.61
CA ARG A 216 7.36 -14.00 -4.33
C ARG A 216 8.85 -13.61 -4.24
N CYS A 217 9.23 -12.82 -3.23
CA CYS A 217 10.62 -12.53 -2.86
C CYS A 217 11.60 -12.38 -4.04
N GLN A 218 12.41 -13.41 -4.27
CA GLN A 218 13.48 -13.43 -5.30
C GLN A 218 13.04 -14.05 -6.64
N GLU A 219 11.77 -14.46 -6.76
CA GLU A 219 11.26 -14.97 -8.01
C GLU A 219 11.09 -13.86 -9.05
N ASN A 220 11.20 -14.20 -10.32
CA ASN A 220 10.89 -13.25 -11.39
C ASN A 220 9.43 -12.83 -11.29
N PRO A 221 9.13 -11.51 -11.29
CA PRO A 221 7.78 -11.04 -11.18
C PRO A 221 6.88 -11.56 -12.29
N LYS A 222 5.76 -12.20 -11.94
CA LYS A 222 4.73 -12.63 -12.88
C LYS A 222 3.81 -11.46 -13.27
N THR A 223 4.40 -10.34 -13.60
CA THR A 223 3.69 -9.10 -13.92
C THR A 223 2.75 -9.22 -15.10
N ASN A 224 3.10 -10.04 -16.10
CA ASN A 224 2.20 -10.30 -17.23
C ASN A 224 0.95 -11.05 -16.78
N GLU A 225 1.07 -12.07 -15.94
CA GLU A 225 -0.10 -12.81 -15.41
C GLU A 225 -1.03 -11.89 -14.60
N SER A 226 -0.46 -10.95 -13.84
CA SER A 226 -1.21 -9.95 -13.10
C SER A 226 -1.97 -9.01 -14.05
N VAL A 227 -1.28 -8.46 -15.05
CA VAL A 227 -1.87 -7.55 -16.04
C VAL A 227 -2.95 -8.25 -16.87
N ASP A 228 -2.71 -9.47 -17.33
CA ASP A 228 -3.68 -10.25 -18.10
C ASP A 228 -4.92 -10.56 -17.28
N TYR A 229 -4.75 -10.91 -15.99
CA TYR A 229 -5.86 -11.10 -15.07
C TYR A 229 -6.70 -9.82 -14.92
N PHE A 230 -6.08 -8.67 -14.67
CA PHE A 230 -6.82 -7.43 -14.53
C PHE A 230 -7.48 -6.97 -15.83
N LYS A 231 -6.89 -7.22 -17.00
CA LYS A 231 -7.54 -6.98 -18.30
C LYS A 231 -8.78 -7.84 -18.51
N GLU A 232 -8.72 -9.11 -18.08
CA GLU A 232 -9.87 -10.00 -18.14
C GLU A 232 -10.99 -9.51 -17.22
N VAL A 233 -10.69 -9.27 -15.94
CA VAL A 233 -11.74 -8.88 -14.97
C VAL A 233 -12.30 -7.51 -15.23
N CYS A 234 -11.51 -6.51 -15.67
CA CYS A 234 -12.03 -5.19 -15.99
C CYS A 234 -12.96 -5.20 -17.19
N SER A 235 -12.70 -6.08 -18.17
CA SER A 235 -13.58 -6.29 -19.32
C SER A 235 -14.86 -7.02 -18.93
N LYS A 236 -14.76 -8.04 -18.09
CA LYS A 236 -15.90 -8.84 -17.64
C LYS A 236 -16.81 -8.08 -16.68
N TYR A 237 -16.25 -7.19 -15.86
CA TYR A 237 -16.94 -6.44 -14.82
C TYR A 237 -16.76 -4.92 -15.00
N PRO A 238 -17.33 -4.33 -16.07
CA PRO A 238 -17.04 -2.96 -16.46
C PRO A 238 -17.58 -1.89 -15.49
N ASN A 239 -18.49 -2.25 -14.59
CA ASN A 239 -19.07 -1.31 -13.63
C ASN A 239 -18.32 -1.30 -12.29
N ILE A 240 -17.39 -2.24 -12.06
CA ILE A 240 -16.56 -2.22 -10.85
C ILE A 240 -15.50 -1.14 -11.00
N ILE A 241 -15.26 -0.38 -9.96
CA ILE A 241 -14.08 0.46 -9.82
C ILE A 241 -13.00 -0.39 -9.16
N PHE A 242 -11.99 -0.79 -9.94
CA PHE A 242 -10.86 -1.55 -9.41
C PHE A 242 -9.78 -0.60 -8.89
N SER A 243 -9.53 -0.64 -7.59
CA SER A 243 -8.44 0.05 -6.93
C SER A 243 -7.28 -0.93 -6.73
N LEU A 244 -6.16 -0.68 -7.38
CA LEU A 244 -4.96 -1.50 -7.18
C LEU A 244 -4.14 -0.92 -6.03
N ALA A 245 -4.05 -1.66 -4.93
CA ALA A 245 -3.21 -1.27 -3.81
C ALA A 245 -1.73 -1.17 -4.24
N HIS A 246 -1.04 -0.10 -3.81
CA HIS A 246 0.41 0.07 -3.95
C HIS A 246 0.90 0.00 -5.39
N THR A 247 0.24 0.74 -6.31
CA THR A 247 0.55 0.75 -7.76
C THR A 247 0.44 -0.64 -8.42
N GLY A 248 -0.36 -1.54 -7.84
CA GLY A 248 -0.48 -2.93 -8.27
C GLY A 248 0.81 -3.74 -8.15
N MET A 249 1.87 -3.14 -7.56
CA MET A 249 3.22 -3.73 -7.42
C MET A 249 3.80 -4.22 -8.76
N ILE A 250 3.42 -3.58 -9.85
CA ILE A 250 3.92 -3.81 -11.21
C ILE A 250 4.74 -2.60 -11.69
N THR A 251 5.38 -2.71 -12.86
CA THR A 251 6.16 -1.60 -13.41
C THR A 251 5.25 -0.46 -13.88
N SER A 252 5.77 0.78 -13.91
CA SER A 252 5.07 1.95 -14.47
C SER A 252 4.56 1.70 -15.88
N LYS A 253 5.38 1.07 -16.73
CA LYS A 253 5.02 0.69 -18.10
C LYS A 253 3.85 -0.30 -18.14
N LYS A 254 3.84 -1.30 -17.26
CA LYS A 254 2.76 -2.30 -17.20
C LYS A 254 1.47 -1.72 -16.63
N LEU A 255 1.58 -0.81 -15.69
CA LEU A 255 0.42 -0.10 -15.16
C LEU A 255 -0.15 0.87 -16.21
N ASP A 256 0.68 1.54 -16.99
CA ASP A 256 0.24 2.37 -18.14
C ASP A 256 -0.52 1.53 -19.19
N GLU A 257 0.02 0.37 -19.55
CA GLU A 257 -0.63 -0.58 -20.45
C GLU A 257 -2.02 -1.01 -19.93
N LEU A 258 -2.10 -1.31 -18.64
CA LEU A 258 -3.32 -1.72 -17.98
C LEU A 258 -4.34 -0.58 -17.91
N MET A 259 -3.95 0.60 -17.47
CA MET A 259 -4.82 1.77 -17.38
C MET A 259 -5.32 2.24 -18.74
N THR A 260 -4.51 2.09 -19.80
CA THR A 260 -4.92 2.36 -21.17
C THR A 260 -6.04 1.41 -21.64
N SER A 261 -5.95 0.14 -21.26
CA SER A 261 -6.91 -0.90 -21.66
C SER A 261 -8.17 -0.93 -20.80
N CYS A 262 -8.07 -0.50 -19.55
CA CYS A 262 -9.09 -0.64 -18.52
C CYS A 262 -9.42 0.73 -17.88
N PRO A 263 -10.47 1.42 -18.34
CA PRO A 263 -10.81 2.76 -17.86
C PRO A 263 -11.28 2.79 -16.39
N ASN A 264 -11.70 1.65 -15.85
CA ASN A 264 -12.19 1.48 -14.48
C ASN A 264 -11.11 1.02 -13.49
N ILE A 265 -9.81 1.09 -13.86
CA ILE A 265 -8.68 0.82 -12.97
C ILE A 265 -8.13 2.13 -12.41
N TYR A 266 -8.05 2.17 -11.09
CA TYR A 266 -7.44 3.20 -10.26
C TYR A 266 -6.31 2.58 -9.44
N SER A 267 -5.47 3.40 -8.83
CA SER A 267 -4.39 2.86 -8.01
C SER A 267 -3.95 3.80 -6.90
N SER A 268 -3.69 3.22 -5.73
CA SER A 268 -3.10 3.97 -4.62
C SER A 268 -1.58 4.11 -4.78
N ILE A 269 -1.08 5.27 -4.40
CA ILE A 269 0.35 5.58 -4.36
C ILE A 269 0.84 5.37 -2.93
N LYS A 270 1.84 4.49 -2.77
CA LYS A 270 2.53 4.24 -1.52
C LYS A 270 4.03 4.50 -1.70
N PRO A 271 4.65 5.40 -0.94
CA PRO A 271 6.09 5.58 -1.00
C PRO A 271 6.82 4.42 -0.33
N ILE A 272 8.03 4.13 -0.79
CA ILE A 272 8.92 3.23 -0.06
C ILE A 272 9.52 3.97 1.14
N MET A 273 9.47 3.31 2.27
CA MET A 273 9.93 3.86 3.54
C MET A 273 11.21 3.21 4.06
N LYS A 274 11.43 1.94 3.76
CA LYS A 274 12.65 1.17 4.11
C LYS A 274 12.91 0.09 3.05
N PRO A 275 14.16 -0.41 2.94
CA PRO A 275 14.45 -1.62 2.19
C PRO A 275 13.58 -2.74 2.78
N SER A 276 12.46 -3.00 2.16
CA SER A 276 11.68 -4.20 2.43
C SER A 276 12.26 -5.32 1.57
N GLY A 277 12.05 -6.57 1.94
CA GLY A 277 12.40 -7.70 1.10
C GLY A 277 11.69 -7.73 -0.27
N TRP A 278 11.12 -6.62 -0.70
CA TRP A 278 10.44 -6.40 -1.98
C TRP A 278 11.43 -6.10 -3.11
N VAL A 279 12.53 -6.85 -3.12
CA VAL A 279 13.67 -6.62 -4.02
C VAL A 279 13.30 -6.65 -5.51
N ASN A 280 12.14 -7.21 -5.85
CA ASN A 280 11.69 -7.39 -7.23
C ASN A 280 10.45 -6.57 -7.59
N LEU A 281 9.99 -5.69 -6.70
CA LEU A 281 8.87 -4.80 -6.97
C LEU A 281 9.42 -3.42 -7.29
N GLU A 282 8.92 -2.80 -8.34
CA GLU A 282 9.34 -1.48 -8.78
C GLU A 282 8.49 -0.38 -8.13
N PRO A 283 8.95 0.16 -7.00
CA PRO A 283 8.21 1.23 -6.34
C PRO A 283 8.38 2.57 -7.07
N PRO A 284 7.51 3.54 -6.78
CA PRO A 284 7.62 4.87 -7.35
C PRO A 284 8.88 5.64 -6.96
N ASN A 285 9.49 5.34 -5.82
CA ASN A 285 10.67 6.02 -5.31
C ASN A 285 11.72 5.02 -4.80
N ASN A 286 12.98 5.44 -4.79
CA ASN A 286 14.06 4.69 -4.18
C ASN A 286 14.31 5.10 -2.72
N ILE A 287 15.21 4.37 -2.04
CA ILE A 287 15.57 4.62 -0.63
C ILE A 287 16.31 5.95 -0.44
N SER A 288 16.88 6.51 -1.51
CA SER A 288 17.62 7.79 -1.49
C SER A 288 16.71 9.01 -1.58
N ASN A 289 15.38 8.83 -1.43
CA ASN A 289 14.39 9.89 -1.55
C ASN A 289 14.36 10.55 -2.93
N GLU A 290 14.63 9.76 -3.96
CA GLU A 290 14.48 10.17 -5.35
C GLU A 290 13.22 9.53 -5.92
N PHE A 291 12.47 10.29 -6.68
CA PHE A 291 11.28 9.84 -7.36
C PHE A 291 11.61 9.44 -8.79
N PHE A 292 11.23 8.25 -9.21
CA PHE A 292 11.51 7.80 -10.56
C PHE A 292 10.68 8.57 -11.59
N GLU A 293 11.34 9.09 -12.61
CA GLU A 293 10.74 9.96 -13.63
C GLU A 293 9.60 9.27 -14.39
N ASP A 294 9.74 7.98 -14.71
CA ASP A 294 8.70 7.21 -15.39
C ASP A 294 7.41 7.07 -14.57
N TRP A 295 7.52 6.97 -13.25
CA TRP A 295 6.37 7.00 -12.34
C TRP A 295 5.76 8.41 -12.26
N ALA A 296 6.60 9.45 -12.16
CA ALA A 296 6.11 10.82 -12.15
C ALA A 296 5.31 11.13 -13.42
N LEU A 297 5.84 10.76 -14.59
CA LEU A 297 5.15 10.92 -15.87
C LEU A 297 3.84 10.12 -15.94
N LEU A 298 3.79 8.93 -15.36
CA LEU A 298 2.58 8.13 -15.32
C LEU A 298 1.50 8.76 -14.43
N PHE A 299 1.87 9.26 -13.26
CA PHE A 299 0.95 9.97 -12.37
C PHE A 299 0.44 11.26 -13.00
N GLU A 300 1.30 11.99 -13.70
CA GLU A 300 0.93 13.20 -14.44
C GLU A 300 0.06 12.93 -15.69
N LYS A 301 0.14 11.70 -16.24
CA LYS A 301 -0.69 11.27 -17.37
C LYS A 301 -2.13 10.93 -16.95
N TYR A 302 -2.32 10.37 -15.75
CA TYR A 302 -3.62 9.93 -15.23
C TYR A 302 -3.88 10.49 -13.82
N PRO A 303 -3.84 11.81 -13.61
CA PRO A 303 -3.89 12.40 -12.28
C PRO A 303 -5.19 12.09 -11.54
N ASP A 304 -6.29 11.88 -12.28
CA ASP A 304 -7.61 11.54 -11.79
C ASP A 304 -7.80 10.05 -11.42
N ARG A 305 -6.80 9.22 -11.71
CA ARG A 305 -6.84 7.77 -11.46
C ARG A 305 -5.81 7.29 -10.44
N PHE A 306 -4.96 8.18 -9.94
CA PHE A 306 -4.05 7.95 -8.84
C PHE A 306 -4.44 8.76 -7.63
N TYR A 307 -4.32 8.18 -6.46
CA TYR A 307 -4.63 8.82 -5.19
C TYR A 307 -3.66 8.36 -4.10
N LEU A 308 -3.58 9.11 -3.01
CA LEU A 308 -2.75 8.71 -1.88
C LEU A 308 -3.36 7.50 -1.17
N GLY A 309 -2.52 6.51 -0.90
CA GLY A 309 -2.84 5.36 -0.08
C GLY A 309 -1.62 4.96 0.71
N SER A 310 -1.48 5.52 1.90
CA SER A 310 -0.27 5.37 2.71
C SER A 310 0.00 3.94 3.13
N ASP A 311 -1.02 3.10 3.19
CA ASP A 311 -0.97 1.77 3.81
C ASP A 311 -0.43 1.83 5.26
N TRP A 312 -0.59 2.99 5.92
CA TRP A 312 -0.06 3.19 7.25
C TRP A 312 -0.71 2.29 8.29
N LYS A 313 0.15 1.68 9.12
CA LYS A 313 -0.23 0.77 10.21
C LYS A 313 0.58 1.13 11.44
N GLU A 314 -0.05 1.67 12.47
CA GLU A 314 0.65 1.93 13.74
C GLU A 314 1.27 0.65 14.30
N ASN A 315 2.51 0.73 14.80
CA ASN A 315 3.27 -0.40 15.33
C ASN A 315 3.49 -1.55 14.34
N HIS A 316 3.49 -1.26 13.05
CA HIS A 316 3.84 -2.26 12.07
C HIS A 316 5.35 -2.53 12.12
N ARG A 317 5.73 -3.81 12.15
CA ARG A 317 7.13 -4.23 12.33
C ARG A 317 8.05 -3.81 11.18
N TYR A 318 7.48 -3.44 10.02
CA TYR A 318 8.22 -2.96 8.86
C TYR A 318 8.44 -1.45 8.85
N TYR A 319 7.63 -0.70 9.63
CA TYR A 319 7.69 0.75 9.68
C TYR A 319 8.09 1.19 11.08
N ASP A 320 9.36 1.45 11.28
CA ASP A 320 9.88 2.02 12.52
C ASP A 320 9.97 3.55 12.42
N ILE A 321 8.94 4.13 11.79
CA ILE A 321 8.81 5.56 11.56
C ILE A 321 7.44 6.04 12.03
N SER A 322 7.36 7.30 12.41
CA SER A 322 6.10 7.94 12.81
C SER A 322 5.17 8.18 11.61
N LEU A 323 3.88 8.40 11.88
CA LEU A 323 2.95 8.85 10.84
C LEU A 323 3.43 10.16 10.21
N THR A 324 3.98 11.08 11.00
CA THR A 324 4.52 12.36 10.52
C THR A 324 5.64 12.15 9.50
N GLU A 325 6.64 11.33 9.82
CA GLU A 325 7.74 11.04 8.92
C GLU A 325 7.27 10.35 7.63
N HIS A 326 6.26 9.46 7.76
CA HIS A 326 5.61 8.86 6.59
C HIS A 326 4.92 9.91 5.73
N THR A 327 4.19 10.83 6.35
CA THR A 327 3.48 11.91 5.68
C THR A 327 4.45 12.88 4.99
N ASP A 328 5.58 13.19 5.59
CA ASP A 328 6.61 14.04 4.99
C ASP A 328 7.12 13.45 3.67
N ASN A 329 7.33 12.14 3.63
CA ASN A 329 7.71 11.44 2.39
C ASN A 329 6.62 11.55 1.31
N LEU A 330 5.34 11.38 1.69
CA LEU A 330 4.22 11.58 0.76
C LEU A 330 4.18 13.00 0.21
N ARG A 331 4.38 14.00 1.08
CA ARG A 331 4.40 15.42 0.70
C ARG A 331 5.53 15.73 -0.28
N HIS A 332 6.71 15.18 -0.08
CA HIS A 332 7.82 15.33 -1.01
C HIS A 332 7.55 14.63 -2.35
N LEU A 333 6.93 13.45 -2.32
CA LEU A 333 6.53 12.76 -3.53
C LEU A 333 5.55 13.60 -4.35
N ILE A 334 4.47 14.11 -3.73
CA ILE A 334 3.48 14.95 -4.40
C ILE A 334 4.13 16.25 -4.89
N GLY A 335 4.92 16.92 -4.03
CA GLY A 335 5.62 18.16 -4.38
C GLY A 335 6.56 18.04 -5.57
N SER A 336 7.04 16.82 -5.86
CA SER A 336 7.89 16.53 -7.04
C SER A 336 7.12 16.42 -8.36
N LEU A 337 5.80 16.37 -8.31
CA LEU A 337 4.95 16.34 -9.50
C LEU A 337 4.68 17.74 -10.04
N ASN A 338 4.20 17.82 -11.29
CA ASN A 338 3.74 19.07 -11.86
C ASN A 338 2.65 19.71 -10.99
N LYS A 339 2.76 21.02 -10.78
CA LYS A 339 1.87 21.76 -9.85
C LYS A 339 0.39 21.55 -10.14
N GLN A 340 0.04 21.37 -11.43
CA GLN A 340 -1.34 21.21 -11.88
C GLN A 340 -2.01 19.92 -11.40
N VAL A 341 -1.22 18.87 -11.10
CA VAL A 341 -1.74 17.54 -10.73
C VAL A 341 -1.56 17.23 -9.23
N GLN A 342 -0.93 18.12 -8.47
CA GLN A 342 -0.65 17.87 -7.05
C GLN A 342 -1.95 17.72 -6.24
N ASP A 343 -2.91 18.64 -6.43
CA ASP A 343 -4.21 18.59 -5.75
C ASP A 343 -5.08 17.43 -6.24
N ASP A 344 -4.95 17.03 -7.51
CA ASP A 344 -5.68 15.88 -8.02
C ASP A 344 -5.26 14.62 -7.27
N ILE A 345 -3.97 14.39 -7.10
CA ILE A 345 -3.44 13.22 -6.40
C ILE A 345 -3.63 13.32 -4.89
N ALA A 346 -3.42 14.50 -4.32
CA ALA A 346 -3.53 14.71 -2.87
C ALA A 346 -4.98 14.64 -2.36
N ILE A 347 -5.96 15.04 -3.19
CA ILE A 347 -7.33 15.31 -2.75
C ILE A 347 -8.37 14.80 -3.75
N ASN A 348 -8.36 15.35 -5.01
CA ASN A 348 -9.51 15.30 -5.89
C ASN A 348 -9.83 13.88 -6.37
N SER A 349 -8.81 13.09 -6.69
CA SER A 349 -9.01 11.70 -7.13
C SER A 349 -9.68 10.86 -6.06
N CYS A 350 -9.26 11.03 -4.81
CA CYS A 350 -9.92 10.38 -3.67
C CYS A 350 -11.35 10.89 -3.47
N LYS A 351 -11.57 12.21 -3.54
CA LYS A 351 -12.91 12.80 -3.48
C LYS A 351 -13.85 12.22 -4.52
N ASN A 352 -13.40 12.20 -5.76
CA ASN A 352 -14.21 11.70 -6.89
C ASN A 352 -14.50 10.19 -6.76
N LEU A 353 -13.50 9.42 -6.28
CA LEU A 353 -13.62 7.97 -6.14
C LEU A 353 -14.64 7.56 -5.08
N PHE A 354 -14.80 8.37 -4.03
CA PHE A 354 -15.66 8.06 -2.87
C PHE A 354 -16.84 9.03 -2.71
N ASP A 355 -17.19 9.80 -3.76
CA ASP A 355 -18.31 10.77 -3.78
C ASP A 355 -18.29 11.68 -2.53
N ILE A 356 -17.14 12.33 -2.29
CA ILE A 356 -16.96 13.22 -1.14
C ILE A 356 -17.18 14.67 -1.60
N GLU A 357 -18.11 15.37 -0.97
CA GLU A 357 -18.40 16.79 -1.22
C GLU A 357 -17.29 17.74 -0.72
#